data_a9fe28ee3118270431b19871852d8953
#
_entry.id   a9fe28ee3118270431b19871852d8953
#
_cell.length_a   1.000
_cell.length_b   1.000
_cell.length_c   1.000
_cell.angle_alpha   90.00
_cell.angle_beta   90.00
_cell.angle_gamma   90.00
#
_symmetry.space_group_name_H-M   'P 1'
#
loop_
_entity.id
_entity.type
_entity.pdbx_description
1 polymer ?
#
loop_
_entity_poly.entity_id
_entity_poly.type
_entity_poly.pdbx_seq_one_letter_code
_entity_poly.pdbx_strand_id
1 'polypeptide(L)'
;MNCADIDIITASYAPEGDEEIHATGFNYQNEDEKVTLSFPSTLQTGTGTLKIDFVGELNDKMKGFYRSKYTTPSGEVRYAAVTQFEATDARRAFPCWDEPAIKATFDISLVVPKDRVALSNMNVIDRKPYPDDENLVEVKFARTPVMSTYLVAFVVGEYDFVETRSKDGVCVRVYTPVGKAEQGKFALEVAAKTLPFYKDYFNVPYPLPKIDLIAIADFAAGRLHCLLIQKIPVLHPASGLLWLWDMNSPINGLEILLLWNGGLIFG
;
A
#
# COMPACT_ATOMS: atom_id res chain seq x y z
N MET A 1 -18.59 -4.01 8.44
CA MET A 1 -17.38 -3.60 7.72
C MET A 1 -16.84 -4.75 6.89
N ASN A 2 -16.01 -4.50 5.89
CA ASN A 2 -15.40 -5.57 5.09
C ASN A 2 -14.24 -6.21 5.87
N CYS A 3 -14.14 -7.54 5.79
CA CYS A 3 -13.11 -8.33 6.45
C CYS A 3 -13.09 -9.73 5.80
N ALA A 4 -11.92 -10.17 5.36
CA ALA A 4 -11.74 -11.47 4.72
C ALA A 4 -10.39 -12.05 5.10
N ASP A 5 -10.36 -13.35 5.42
CA ASP A 5 -9.15 -14.09 5.83
C ASP A 5 -8.43 -13.45 7.04
N ILE A 6 -9.18 -12.83 7.96
CA ILE A 6 -8.70 -12.14 9.17
C ILE A 6 -9.53 -12.60 10.36
N ASP A 7 -8.85 -12.91 11.47
CA ASP A 7 -9.47 -13.21 12.75
C ASP A 7 -9.38 -11.98 13.67
N ILE A 8 -10.52 -11.42 14.07
CA ILE A 8 -10.60 -10.33 15.04
C ILE A 8 -10.47 -10.93 16.44
N ILE A 9 -9.50 -10.42 17.20
CA ILE A 9 -9.23 -10.85 18.59
C ILE A 9 -10.05 -10.02 19.55
N THR A 10 -9.98 -8.70 19.43
CA THR A 10 -10.75 -7.75 20.23
C THR A 10 -11.26 -6.61 19.38
N ALA A 11 -12.37 -6.02 19.79
CA ALA A 11 -12.84 -4.75 19.25
C ALA A 11 -13.49 -3.93 20.35
N SER A 12 -13.26 -2.62 20.32
CA SER A 12 -13.89 -1.66 21.24
C SER A 12 -14.20 -0.35 20.51
N TYR A 13 -15.24 0.32 20.98
CA TYR A 13 -15.64 1.61 20.47
C TYR A 13 -15.67 2.63 21.62
N ALA A 14 -14.98 3.74 21.45
CA ALA A 14 -15.00 4.87 22.37
C ALA A 14 -15.67 6.06 21.68
N PRO A 15 -16.91 6.44 22.06
CA PRO A 15 -17.51 7.71 21.64
C PRO A 15 -16.64 8.88 22.11
N GLU A 16 -16.68 10.01 21.42
CA GLU A 16 -15.94 11.19 21.85
C GLU A 16 -16.49 11.72 23.19
N GLY A 17 -15.63 11.68 24.23
CA GLY A 17 -16.00 12.15 25.59
C GLY A 17 -16.68 11.11 26.49
N ASP A 18 -16.85 9.87 26.02
CA ASP A 18 -17.50 8.79 26.78
C ASP A 18 -16.56 7.60 27.01
N GLU A 19 -17.01 6.65 27.84
CA GLU A 19 -16.26 5.42 28.16
C GLU A 19 -16.20 4.45 26.97
N GLU A 20 -15.11 3.68 26.91
CA GLU A 20 -14.87 2.65 25.91
C GLU A 20 -15.81 1.45 26.12
N ILE A 21 -16.49 1.03 25.06
CA ILE A 21 -17.43 -0.10 25.05
C ILE A 21 -16.82 -1.24 24.25
N HIS A 22 -16.68 -2.40 24.88
CA HIS A 22 -16.13 -3.59 24.22
C HIS A 22 -17.20 -4.34 23.42
N ALA A 23 -16.81 -4.87 22.26
CA ALA A 23 -17.66 -5.76 21.49
C ALA A 23 -17.87 -7.09 22.22
N THR A 24 -19.07 -7.64 22.10
CA THR A 24 -19.47 -8.91 22.72
C THR A 24 -19.40 -10.11 21.76
N GLY A 25 -19.22 -9.85 20.47
CA GLY A 25 -19.10 -10.92 19.48
C GLY A 25 -18.82 -10.41 18.07
N PHE A 26 -18.34 -11.34 17.26
CA PHE A 26 -17.99 -11.14 15.85
C PHE A 26 -18.75 -12.15 15.00
N ASN A 27 -19.56 -11.67 14.06
CA ASN A 27 -20.29 -12.53 13.12
C ASN A 27 -19.73 -12.34 11.71
N TYR A 28 -19.02 -13.35 11.22
CA TYR A 28 -18.40 -13.35 9.90
C TYR A 28 -19.40 -13.83 8.83
N GLN A 29 -19.53 -13.06 7.79
CA GLN A 29 -20.32 -13.34 6.59
C GLN A 29 -19.32 -13.56 5.44
N ASN A 30 -18.76 -14.77 5.37
CA ASN A 30 -17.63 -15.08 4.48
C ASN A 30 -17.96 -14.91 3.00
N GLU A 31 -19.18 -15.20 2.57
CA GLU A 31 -19.63 -15.02 1.18
C GLU A 31 -19.65 -13.54 0.78
N ASP A 32 -19.96 -12.64 1.72
CA ASP A 32 -19.99 -11.19 1.52
C ASP A 32 -18.66 -10.50 1.88
N GLU A 33 -17.69 -11.27 2.40
CA GLU A 33 -16.42 -10.76 2.92
C GLU A 33 -16.63 -9.62 3.94
N LYS A 34 -17.54 -9.85 4.91
CA LYS A 34 -17.94 -8.88 5.93
C LYS A 34 -17.88 -9.47 7.32
N VAL A 35 -17.71 -8.57 8.29
CA VAL A 35 -17.87 -8.88 9.71
C VAL A 35 -18.82 -7.88 10.34
N THR A 36 -19.71 -8.39 11.19
CA THR A 36 -20.56 -7.60 12.06
C THR A 36 -20.04 -7.68 13.49
N LEU A 37 -19.72 -6.52 14.07
CA LEU A 37 -19.31 -6.38 15.46
C LEU A 37 -20.58 -6.16 16.30
N SER A 38 -20.80 -6.98 17.32
CA SER A 38 -21.93 -6.84 18.25
C SER A 38 -21.48 -6.13 19.52
N PHE A 39 -22.25 -5.15 19.97
CA PHE A 39 -22.00 -4.41 21.21
C PHE A 39 -23.13 -4.63 22.20
N PRO A 40 -22.90 -4.49 23.53
CA PRO A 40 -23.91 -4.75 24.57
C PRO A 40 -25.07 -3.74 24.56
N SER A 41 -24.85 -2.58 23.96
CA SER A 41 -25.84 -1.50 23.83
C SER A 41 -25.75 -0.84 22.45
N THR A 42 -26.80 -0.12 22.07
CA THR A 42 -26.80 0.70 20.85
C THR A 42 -25.72 1.76 20.93
N LEU A 43 -24.86 1.81 19.92
CA LEU A 43 -23.82 2.83 19.80
C LEU A 43 -24.47 4.18 19.46
N GLN A 44 -24.04 5.24 20.13
CA GLN A 44 -24.52 6.59 19.84
C GLN A 44 -24.00 7.06 18.47
N THR A 45 -24.82 7.78 17.74
CA THR A 45 -24.40 8.44 16.49
C THR A 45 -23.51 9.62 16.82
N GLY A 46 -22.39 9.74 16.12
CA GLY A 46 -21.41 10.82 16.36
C GLY A 46 -20.01 10.39 15.97
N THR A 47 -19.03 11.16 16.42
CA THR A 47 -17.61 10.83 16.32
C THR A 47 -17.20 9.87 17.42
N GLY A 48 -16.27 8.97 17.10
CA GLY A 48 -15.70 8.03 18.06
C GLY A 48 -14.52 7.29 17.48
N THR A 49 -13.84 6.53 18.30
CA THR A 49 -12.68 5.69 17.91
C THR A 49 -13.08 4.23 17.99
N LEU A 50 -12.98 3.52 16.87
CA LEU A 50 -13.09 2.06 16.82
C LEU A 50 -11.67 1.47 16.84
N LYS A 51 -11.38 0.67 17.85
CA LYS A 51 -10.15 -0.11 17.98
C LYS A 51 -10.44 -1.54 17.60
N ILE A 52 -9.56 -2.17 16.83
CA ILE A 52 -9.67 -3.58 16.46
C ILE A 52 -8.28 -4.21 16.53
N ASP A 53 -8.13 -5.25 17.33
CA ASP A 53 -6.96 -6.12 17.33
C ASP A 53 -7.30 -7.36 16.51
N PHE A 54 -6.44 -7.71 15.57
CA PHE A 54 -6.70 -8.81 14.65
C PHE A 54 -5.41 -9.51 14.21
N VAL A 55 -5.57 -10.72 13.70
CA VAL A 55 -4.51 -11.52 13.09
C VAL A 55 -4.94 -11.89 11.68
N GLY A 56 -4.01 -11.76 10.74
CA GLY A 56 -4.16 -12.22 9.37
C GLY A 56 -2.95 -13.05 8.95
N GLU A 57 -3.13 -13.94 7.99
CA GLU A 57 -2.06 -14.75 7.44
C GLU A 57 -1.47 -14.08 6.19
N LEU A 58 -0.13 -14.02 6.10
CA LEU A 58 0.55 -13.67 4.84
C LEU A 58 0.37 -14.82 3.85
N ASN A 59 -0.63 -14.70 3.01
CA ASN A 59 -0.94 -15.70 1.99
C ASN A 59 0.09 -15.69 0.84
N ASP A 60 -0.07 -16.63 -0.11
CA ASP A 60 0.73 -16.73 -1.35
C ASP A 60 -0.14 -16.57 -2.62
N LYS A 61 -1.32 -15.95 -2.48
CA LYS A 61 -2.32 -15.80 -3.55
C LYS A 61 -2.15 -14.50 -4.34
N MET A 62 -1.14 -13.70 -4.04
CA MET A 62 -0.87 -12.39 -4.67
C MET A 62 -2.04 -11.39 -4.53
N LYS A 63 -2.75 -11.45 -3.38
CA LYS A 63 -3.90 -10.60 -3.03
C LYS A 63 -3.82 -10.17 -1.59
N GLY A 64 -4.25 -8.95 -1.30
CA GLY A 64 -4.19 -8.40 0.04
C GLY A 64 -2.76 -8.17 0.49
N PHE A 65 -2.42 -8.58 1.70
CA PHE A 65 -1.05 -8.58 2.21
C PHE A 65 -0.50 -10.01 2.09
N TYR A 66 0.49 -10.19 1.23
CA TYR A 66 0.96 -11.53 0.85
C TYR A 66 2.49 -11.63 0.84
N ARG A 67 3.00 -12.86 0.84
CA ARG A 67 4.42 -13.14 0.71
C ARG A 67 4.83 -13.33 -0.76
N SER A 68 5.76 -12.51 -1.21
CA SER A 68 6.39 -12.62 -2.53
C SER A 68 7.72 -13.36 -2.40
N LYS A 69 7.87 -14.44 -3.14
CA LYS A 69 9.08 -15.28 -3.16
C LYS A 69 10.09 -14.74 -4.16
N TYR A 70 11.34 -14.65 -3.76
CA TYR A 70 12.43 -14.33 -4.67
C TYR A 70 13.67 -15.18 -4.38
N THR A 71 14.58 -15.26 -5.37
CA THR A 71 15.83 -15.99 -5.24
C THR A 71 16.99 -15.00 -5.26
N THR A 72 17.86 -15.09 -4.27
CA THR A 72 19.08 -14.27 -4.17
C THR A 72 20.08 -14.70 -5.26
N PRO A 73 21.09 -13.88 -5.55
CA PRO A 73 22.17 -14.26 -6.47
C PRO A 73 22.93 -15.54 -6.02
N SER A 74 22.93 -15.85 -4.73
CA SER A 74 23.50 -17.09 -4.18
C SER A 74 22.62 -18.33 -4.36
N GLY A 75 21.40 -18.19 -4.91
CA GLY A 75 20.43 -19.27 -5.07
C GLY A 75 19.55 -19.53 -3.85
N GLU A 76 19.68 -18.74 -2.78
CA GLU A 76 18.85 -18.86 -1.59
C GLU A 76 17.44 -18.30 -1.85
N VAL A 77 16.42 -19.02 -1.41
CA VAL A 77 15.03 -18.58 -1.48
C VAL A 77 14.73 -17.70 -0.30
N ARG A 78 14.17 -16.52 -0.56
CA ARG A 78 13.73 -15.54 0.44
C ARG A 78 12.33 -15.02 0.13
N TYR A 79 11.74 -14.31 1.08
CA TYR A 79 10.40 -13.77 0.98
C TYR A 79 10.38 -12.30 1.38
N ALA A 80 9.55 -11.53 0.68
CA ALA A 80 9.12 -10.20 1.08
C ALA A 80 7.63 -10.23 1.37
N ALA A 81 7.17 -9.35 2.26
CA ALA A 81 5.75 -9.11 2.48
C ALA A 81 5.34 -7.87 1.68
N VAL A 82 4.33 -8.00 0.84
CA VAL A 82 3.91 -6.95 -0.09
C VAL A 82 2.39 -6.85 -0.15
N THR A 83 1.87 -5.68 -0.50
CA THR A 83 0.43 -5.46 -0.62
C THR A 83 -0.01 -5.35 -2.08
N GLN A 84 -1.19 -5.91 -2.38
CA GLN A 84 -1.96 -5.68 -3.60
C GLN A 84 -3.44 -5.61 -3.23
N PHE A 85 -3.99 -4.40 -3.17
CA PHE A 85 -5.34 -4.15 -2.66
C PHE A 85 -6.38 -3.84 -3.75
N GLU A 86 -5.98 -3.49 -4.94
CA GLU A 86 -6.90 -3.24 -6.03
C GLU A 86 -7.45 -4.59 -6.60
N ALA A 87 -8.79 -4.70 -6.78
CA ALA A 87 -9.78 -3.64 -6.56
C ALA A 87 -10.35 -3.64 -5.12
N THR A 88 -10.46 -4.79 -4.42
CA THR A 88 -11.22 -4.98 -3.17
C THR A 88 -10.49 -5.89 -2.18
N ASP A 89 -9.17 -5.86 -2.15
CA ASP A 89 -8.36 -6.76 -1.33
C ASP A 89 -7.71 -6.07 -0.11
N ALA A 90 -8.00 -4.79 0.18
CA ALA A 90 -7.58 -4.14 1.43
C ALA A 90 -8.20 -4.85 2.65
N ARG A 91 -9.40 -5.35 2.52
CA ARG A 91 -10.14 -6.16 3.52
C ARG A 91 -9.44 -7.44 3.96
N ARG A 92 -8.43 -7.90 3.17
CA ARG A 92 -7.60 -9.08 3.49
C ARG A 92 -6.34 -8.72 4.27
N ALA A 93 -6.07 -7.42 4.45
CA ALA A 93 -4.94 -6.95 5.23
C ALA A 93 -5.38 -6.31 6.56
N PHE A 94 -6.53 -5.64 6.56
CA PHE A 94 -7.13 -5.04 7.76
C PHE A 94 -8.64 -4.86 7.59
N PRO A 95 -9.43 -4.97 8.68
CA PRO A 95 -10.86 -4.69 8.64
C PRO A 95 -11.12 -3.22 8.27
N CYS A 96 -11.95 -2.96 7.25
CA CYS A 96 -12.19 -1.59 6.76
C CYS A 96 -13.54 -1.47 6.04
N TRP A 97 -13.88 -0.26 5.65
CA TRP A 97 -14.93 0.01 4.64
C TRP A 97 -14.24 0.08 3.28
N ASP A 98 -14.17 -1.06 2.60
CA ASP A 98 -13.38 -1.25 1.38
C ASP A 98 -14.20 -0.86 0.13
N GLU A 99 -14.55 0.42 0.10
CA GLU A 99 -15.34 1.08 -0.95
C GLU A 99 -14.57 2.32 -1.44
N PRO A 100 -14.36 2.50 -2.76
CA PRO A 100 -13.57 3.62 -3.30
C PRO A 100 -14.07 5.00 -2.89
N ALA A 101 -15.39 5.14 -2.64
CA ALA A 101 -16.01 6.39 -2.23
C ALA A 101 -15.79 6.72 -0.74
N ILE A 102 -15.52 5.71 0.10
CA ILE A 102 -15.25 5.87 1.53
C ILE A 102 -13.75 6.10 1.71
N LYS A 103 -13.37 7.37 1.76
CA LYS A 103 -11.97 7.79 1.84
C LYS A 103 -11.61 8.22 3.25
N ALA A 104 -10.34 8.01 3.60
CA ALA A 104 -9.77 8.44 4.88
C ALA A 104 -8.30 8.88 4.72
N THR A 105 -7.76 9.49 5.75
CA THR A 105 -6.31 9.60 5.94
C THR A 105 -5.82 8.37 6.70
N PHE A 106 -4.58 7.95 6.43
CA PHE A 106 -3.98 6.78 7.08
C PHE A 106 -2.69 7.20 7.79
N ASP A 107 -2.59 6.84 9.07
CA ASP A 107 -1.37 6.87 9.85
C ASP A 107 -0.86 5.43 9.95
N ILE A 108 0.28 5.15 9.32
CA ILE A 108 0.82 3.79 9.21
C ILE A 108 2.09 3.69 10.04
N SER A 109 2.16 2.65 10.88
CA SER A 109 3.37 2.21 11.57
C SER A 109 3.57 0.72 11.31
N LEU A 110 4.80 0.32 10.98
CA LEU A 110 5.17 -1.07 10.75
C LEU A 110 6.20 -1.50 11.79
N VAL A 111 5.93 -2.59 12.50
CA VAL A 111 6.93 -3.24 13.37
C VAL A 111 7.55 -4.37 12.56
N VAL A 112 8.84 -4.27 12.30
CA VAL A 112 9.54 -5.16 11.37
C VAL A 112 10.92 -5.56 11.92
N PRO A 113 11.52 -6.67 11.46
CA PRO A 113 12.91 -6.97 11.79
C PRO A 113 13.84 -5.81 11.41
N LYS A 114 14.80 -5.50 12.26
CA LYS A 114 15.69 -4.34 12.13
C LYS A 114 16.54 -4.33 10.84
N ASP A 115 16.75 -5.52 10.26
CA ASP A 115 17.50 -5.74 9.03
C ASP A 115 16.63 -5.67 7.76
N ARG A 116 15.35 -5.34 7.90
CA ARG A 116 14.42 -5.22 6.77
C ARG A 116 14.17 -3.76 6.40
N VAL A 117 13.96 -3.55 5.11
CA VAL A 117 13.40 -2.32 4.57
C VAL A 117 11.90 -2.35 4.77
N ALA A 118 11.35 -1.28 5.34
CA ALA A 118 9.91 -1.06 5.46
C ALA A 118 9.52 0.17 4.63
N LEU A 119 8.54 0.01 3.76
CA LEU A 119 8.04 1.05 2.86
C LEU A 119 6.53 1.19 2.98
N SER A 120 6.04 2.41 2.79
CA SER A 120 4.61 2.72 2.68
C SER A 120 4.39 3.91 1.75
N ASN A 121 3.13 4.33 1.56
CA ASN A 121 2.77 5.45 0.69
C ASN A 121 3.55 6.74 1.02
N MET A 122 3.79 7.01 2.29
CA MET A 122 4.45 8.24 2.74
C MET A 122 5.91 7.98 3.18
N ASN A 123 6.65 9.06 3.33
CA ASN A 123 8.02 9.01 3.87
C ASN A 123 8.04 8.63 5.35
N VAL A 124 9.12 8.00 5.76
CA VAL A 124 9.39 7.70 7.18
C VAL A 124 9.59 9.01 7.94
N ILE A 125 8.94 9.14 9.10
CA ILE A 125 9.08 10.26 10.03
C ILE A 125 9.74 9.87 11.34
N ASP A 126 9.68 8.57 11.71
CA ASP A 126 10.32 8.06 12.91
C ASP A 126 10.73 6.59 12.72
N ARG A 127 11.84 6.19 13.31
CA ARG A 127 12.31 4.80 13.38
C ARG A 127 12.99 4.57 14.72
N LYS A 128 12.42 3.70 15.52
CA LYS A 128 12.92 3.41 16.87
C LYS A 128 12.92 1.91 17.17
N PRO A 129 13.80 1.43 18.06
CA PRO A 129 13.73 0.06 18.55
C PRO A 129 12.34 -0.24 19.11
N TYR A 130 11.84 -1.46 18.87
CA TYR A 130 10.60 -1.90 19.49
C TYR A 130 10.85 -2.26 20.96
N PRO A 131 10.00 -1.79 21.92
CA PRO A 131 10.30 -1.91 23.34
C PRO A 131 10.46 -3.35 23.83
N ASP A 132 9.66 -4.28 23.28
CA ASP A 132 9.55 -5.65 23.77
C ASP A 132 10.50 -6.64 23.05
N ASP A 133 11.14 -6.23 21.95
CA ASP A 133 12.08 -7.05 21.18
C ASP A 133 13.15 -6.19 20.48
N GLU A 134 14.39 -6.30 20.91
CA GLU A 134 15.54 -5.56 20.35
C GLU A 134 15.86 -5.91 18.88
N ASN A 135 15.33 -7.03 18.35
CA ASN A 135 15.47 -7.42 16.95
C ASN A 135 14.46 -6.74 16.03
N LEU A 136 13.46 -6.09 16.61
CA LEU A 136 12.41 -5.38 15.89
C LEU A 136 12.62 -3.86 15.98
N VAL A 137 12.09 -3.18 14.97
CA VAL A 137 12.00 -1.72 14.92
C VAL A 137 10.59 -1.31 14.53
N GLU A 138 10.07 -0.27 15.16
CA GLU A 138 8.88 0.43 14.72
C GLU A 138 9.28 1.51 13.73
N VAL A 139 8.70 1.47 12.54
CA VAL A 139 8.87 2.46 11.48
C VAL A 139 7.56 3.19 11.29
N LYS A 140 7.53 4.48 11.61
CA LYS A 140 6.35 5.32 11.48
C LYS A 140 6.46 6.18 10.23
N PHE A 141 5.36 6.21 9.46
CA PHE A 141 5.24 7.00 8.24
C PHE A 141 4.43 8.27 8.48
N ALA A 142 4.64 9.27 7.65
CA ALA A 142 3.82 10.47 7.64
C ALA A 142 2.36 10.13 7.28
N ARG A 143 1.42 10.96 7.74
CA ARG A 143 0.01 10.80 7.40
C ARG A 143 -0.23 10.96 5.92
N THR A 144 -1.04 10.07 5.33
CA THR A 144 -1.42 10.16 3.93
C THR A 144 -2.39 11.32 3.67
N PRO A 145 -2.50 11.81 2.44
CA PRO A 145 -3.68 12.54 2.00
C PRO A 145 -4.95 11.69 2.15
N VAL A 146 -6.12 12.32 2.04
CA VAL A 146 -7.40 11.60 1.98
C VAL A 146 -7.43 10.73 0.73
N MET A 147 -7.53 9.42 0.90
CA MET A 147 -7.49 8.45 -0.20
C MET A 147 -8.34 7.22 0.10
N SER A 148 -8.63 6.42 -0.94
CA SER A 148 -9.37 5.16 -0.83
C SER A 148 -8.47 4.05 -0.25
N THR A 149 -9.08 3.04 0.37
CA THR A 149 -8.39 1.89 0.98
C THR A 149 -7.51 1.12 0.00
N TYR A 150 -7.97 0.90 -1.25
CA TYR A 150 -7.22 0.15 -2.25
C TYR A 150 -5.89 0.80 -2.68
N LEU A 151 -5.68 2.07 -2.33
CA LEU A 151 -4.43 2.81 -2.59
C LEU A 151 -3.40 2.67 -1.47
N VAL A 152 -3.79 2.14 -0.31
CA VAL A 152 -2.87 1.90 0.80
C VAL A 152 -1.88 0.81 0.38
N ALA A 153 -0.60 1.04 0.67
CA ALA A 153 0.44 0.09 0.36
C ALA A 153 1.50 0.06 1.45
N PHE A 154 2.01 -1.13 1.74
CA PHE A 154 3.21 -1.33 2.54
C PHE A 154 3.98 -2.55 2.06
N VAL A 155 5.29 -2.48 2.19
CA VAL A 155 6.22 -3.53 1.78
C VAL A 155 7.29 -3.71 2.83
N VAL A 156 7.61 -4.96 3.14
CA VAL A 156 8.68 -5.33 4.07
C VAL A 156 9.55 -6.40 3.41
N GLY A 157 10.84 -6.16 3.31
CA GLY A 157 11.75 -7.11 2.69
C GLY A 157 13.20 -6.66 2.67
N GLU A 158 14.04 -7.43 2.00
CA GLU A 158 15.43 -7.08 1.75
C GLU A 158 15.54 -6.49 0.35
N TYR A 159 15.87 -5.20 0.29
CA TYR A 159 15.96 -4.45 -0.96
C TYR A 159 17.20 -3.57 -0.97
N ASP A 160 17.84 -3.51 -2.13
CA ASP A 160 18.70 -2.40 -2.51
C ASP A 160 17.89 -1.35 -3.26
N PHE A 161 18.40 -0.14 -3.39
CA PHE A 161 17.72 0.90 -4.17
C PHE A 161 18.69 1.82 -4.89
N VAL A 162 18.18 2.45 -5.94
CA VAL A 162 18.76 3.62 -6.59
C VAL A 162 17.83 4.82 -6.38
N GLU A 163 18.40 6.01 -6.21
CA GLU A 163 17.65 7.22 -5.90
C GLU A 163 18.05 8.38 -6.80
N THR A 164 17.09 9.24 -7.12
CA THR A 164 17.30 10.56 -7.73
C THR A 164 16.20 11.52 -7.31
N ARG A 165 16.26 12.75 -7.79
CA ARG A 165 15.18 13.72 -7.64
C ARG A 165 14.66 14.16 -9.01
N SER A 166 13.34 14.30 -9.11
CA SER A 166 12.72 14.93 -10.27
C SER A 166 13.08 16.41 -10.33
N LYS A 167 12.85 17.05 -11.48
CA LYS A 167 13.04 18.50 -11.65
C LYS A 167 12.25 19.33 -10.64
N ASP A 168 11.10 18.81 -10.18
CA ASP A 168 10.23 19.45 -9.20
C ASP A 168 10.57 19.10 -7.74
N GLY A 169 11.70 18.40 -7.51
CA GLY A 169 12.21 18.08 -6.18
C GLY A 169 11.64 16.82 -5.53
N VAL A 170 10.74 16.09 -6.21
CA VAL A 170 10.19 14.82 -5.70
C VAL A 170 11.32 13.79 -5.64
N CYS A 171 11.45 13.12 -4.49
CA CYS A 171 12.38 12.00 -4.32
C CYS A 171 11.86 10.79 -5.10
N VAL A 172 12.69 10.25 -6.00
CA VAL A 172 12.35 9.07 -6.82
C VAL A 172 13.30 7.94 -6.44
N ARG A 173 12.75 6.79 -6.07
CA ARG A 173 13.51 5.59 -5.73
C ARG A 173 13.01 4.39 -6.51
N VAL A 174 13.95 3.52 -6.86
CA VAL A 174 13.61 2.20 -7.41
C VAL A 174 14.27 1.15 -6.53
N TYR A 175 13.44 0.36 -5.88
CA TYR A 175 13.84 -0.75 -5.03
C TYR A 175 13.86 -2.04 -5.82
N THR A 176 14.93 -2.81 -5.67
CA THR A 176 15.13 -4.10 -6.32
C THR A 176 15.58 -5.14 -5.29
N PRO A 177 15.41 -6.43 -5.54
CA PRO A 177 16.04 -7.45 -4.71
C PRO A 177 17.55 -7.20 -4.58
N VAL A 178 18.11 -7.53 -3.43
CA VAL A 178 19.53 -7.32 -3.09
C VAL A 178 20.45 -7.79 -4.22
N GLY A 179 21.45 -6.99 -4.56
CA GLY A 179 22.43 -7.25 -5.62
C GLY A 179 21.97 -6.86 -7.03
N LYS A 180 20.78 -6.26 -7.20
CA LYS A 180 20.22 -5.89 -8.50
C LYS A 180 19.94 -4.39 -8.67
N ALA A 181 20.47 -3.52 -7.80
CA ALA A 181 20.21 -2.08 -7.82
C ALA A 181 20.44 -1.41 -9.19
N GLU A 182 21.50 -1.82 -9.92
CA GLU A 182 21.83 -1.29 -11.24
C GLU A 182 20.69 -1.49 -12.28
N GLN A 183 19.89 -2.55 -12.13
CA GLN A 183 18.77 -2.82 -13.04
C GLN A 183 17.64 -1.80 -12.88
N GLY A 184 17.58 -1.09 -11.75
CA GLY A 184 16.62 -0.05 -11.48
C GLY A 184 16.88 1.31 -12.16
N LYS A 185 18.08 1.53 -12.72
CA LYS A 185 18.49 2.84 -13.25
C LYS A 185 17.60 3.36 -14.37
N PHE A 186 17.21 2.50 -15.30
CA PHE A 186 16.35 2.90 -16.40
C PHE A 186 14.97 3.37 -15.88
N ALA A 187 14.34 2.58 -15.02
CA ALA A 187 13.05 2.95 -14.41
C ALA A 187 13.15 4.24 -13.60
N LEU A 188 14.27 4.43 -12.88
CA LEU A 188 14.56 5.65 -12.12
C LEU A 188 14.60 6.88 -13.02
N GLU A 189 15.32 6.82 -14.13
CA GLU A 189 15.44 7.92 -15.08
C GLU A 189 14.10 8.26 -15.73
N VAL A 190 13.36 7.24 -16.16
CA VAL A 190 12.02 7.42 -16.74
C VAL A 190 11.08 8.08 -15.73
N ALA A 191 10.98 7.54 -14.50
CA ALA A 191 10.10 8.10 -13.48
C ALA A 191 10.44 9.56 -13.15
N ALA A 192 11.72 9.88 -12.99
CA ALA A 192 12.15 11.25 -12.70
C ALA A 192 11.81 12.27 -13.81
N LYS A 193 11.79 11.82 -15.07
CA LYS A 193 11.40 12.65 -16.23
C LYS A 193 9.90 12.73 -16.42
N THR A 194 9.17 11.68 -16.09
CA THR A 194 7.72 11.61 -16.29
C THR A 194 6.95 12.48 -15.31
N LEU A 195 7.40 12.61 -14.07
CA LEU A 195 6.71 13.44 -13.07
C LEU A 195 6.52 14.90 -13.52
N PRO A 196 7.57 15.65 -13.92
CA PRO A 196 7.39 17.00 -14.44
C PRO A 196 6.62 17.05 -15.75
N PHE A 197 6.79 16.05 -16.64
CA PHE A 197 6.00 15.96 -17.87
C PHE A 197 4.50 15.91 -17.57
N TYR A 198 4.07 15.06 -16.64
CA TYR A 198 2.67 14.96 -16.24
C TYR A 198 2.15 16.21 -15.53
N LYS A 199 2.96 16.83 -14.69
CA LYS A 199 2.62 18.12 -14.10
C LYS A 199 2.29 19.16 -15.18
N ASP A 200 3.14 19.25 -16.22
CA ASP A 200 2.93 20.21 -17.30
C ASP A 200 1.72 19.82 -18.18
N TYR A 201 1.56 18.53 -18.47
CA TYR A 201 0.49 18.03 -19.33
C TYR A 201 -0.90 18.14 -18.68
N PHE A 202 -1.03 17.79 -17.39
CA PHE A 202 -2.30 17.84 -16.66
C PHE A 202 -2.50 19.13 -15.87
N ASN A 203 -1.48 19.98 -15.80
CA ASN A 203 -1.44 21.16 -14.93
C ASN A 203 -1.74 20.84 -13.46
N VAL A 204 -1.29 19.67 -12.99
CA VAL A 204 -1.43 19.19 -11.60
C VAL A 204 -0.09 18.67 -11.12
N PRO A 205 0.50 19.27 -10.06
CA PRO A 205 1.75 18.78 -9.50
C PRO A 205 1.54 17.43 -8.80
N TYR A 206 2.58 16.60 -8.79
CA TYR A 206 2.59 15.38 -8.00
C TYR A 206 2.50 15.73 -6.51
N PRO A 207 1.49 15.21 -5.75
CA PRO A 207 1.15 15.74 -4.44
C PRO A 207 2.00 15.18 -3.29
N LEU A 208 2.84 14.16 -3.54
CA LEU A 208 3.60 13.51 -2.48
C LEU A 208 5.09 13.86 -2.54
N PRO A 209 5.80 13.76 -1.40
CA PRO A 209 7.22 14.13 -1.32
C PRO A 209 8.15 13.12 -2.00
N LYS A 210 7.67 11.90 -2.23
CA LYS A 210 8.44 10.82 -2.83
C LYS A 210 7.59 9.94 -3.75
N ILE A 211 8.26 9.18 -4.59
CA ILE A 211 7.70 8.04 -5.33
C ILE A 211 8.67 6.87 -5.25
N ASP A 212 8.19 5.72 -4.81
CA ASP A 212 8.96 4.48 -4.74
C ASP A 212 8.40 3.46 -5.73
N LEU A 213 9.25 2.98 -6.61
CA LEU A 213 8.99 1.87 -7.52
C LEU A 213 9.64 0.63 -6.93
N ILE A 214 8.94 -0.49 -6.87
CA ILE A 214 9.48 -1.71 -6.26
C ILE A 214 9.34 -2.87 -7.23
N ALA A 215 10.46 -3.52 -7.54
CA ALA A 215 10.49 -4.73 -8.34
C ALA A 215 10.02 -5.91 -7.48
N ILE A 216 8.81 -6.40 -7.72
CA ILE A 216 8.22 -7.56 -7.06
C ILE A 216 8.38 -8.78 -7.96
N ALA A 217 8.91 -9.89 -7.41
CA ALA A 217 9.17 -11.11 -8.18
C ALA A 217 7.90 -11.88 -8.52
N ASP A 218 6.95 -11.96 -7.57
CA ASP A 218 5.66 -12.63 -7.73
C ASP A 218 4.53 -11.61 -7.64
N PHE A 219 3.87 -11.35 -8.78
CA PHE A 219 2.76 -10.43 -8.88
C PHE A 219 1.68 -10.98 -9.83
N ALA A 220 0.40 -10.83 -9.49
CA ALA A 220 -0.73 -11.47 -10.17
C ALA A 220 -0.85 -11.16 -11.67
N ALA A 221 -0.33 -10.02 -12.12
CA ALA A 221 -0.45 -9.57 -13.51
C ALA A 221 0.73 -9.97 -14.42
N GLY A 222 1.68 -10.80 -13.97
CA GLY A 222 2.76 -11.33 -14.79
C GLY A 222 4.16 -11.35 -14.14
N ARG A 223 5.18 -11.70 -14.90
CA ARG A 223 6.55 -11.85 -14.41
C ARG A 223 7.21 -10.49 -14.23
N LEU A 224 7.78 -10.22 -13.06
CA LEU A 224 8.51 -9.02 -12.67
C LEU A 224 7.71 -7.72 -12.85
N HIS A 225 6.86 -7.39 -11.88
CA HIS A 225 6.14 -6.13 -11.85
C HIS A 225 6.85 -5.11 -10.97
N CYS A 226 6.82 -3.86 -11.43
CA CYS A 226 7.18 -2.72 -10.61
C CYS A 226 5.92 -2.24 -9.89
N LEU A 227 5.77 -2.58 -8.59
CA LEU A 227 4.71 -2.03 -7.77
C LEU A 227 5.01 -0.56 -7.51
N LEU A 228 4.17 0.31 -8.05
CA LEU A 228 4.16 1.70 -7.66
C LEU A 228 3.45 1.78 -6.29
N ILE A 229 4.20 2.00 -5.20
CA ILE A 229 3.61 2.16 -3.85
C ILE A 229 2.67 3.37 -3.80
N GLN A 230 2.53 4.10 -4.89
CA GLN A 230 1.72 5.31 -4.94
C GLN A 230 0.85 5.35 -6.19
N LYS A 231 -0.18 4.53 -6.19
CA LYS A 231 -1.33 4.76 -7.06
C LYS A 231 -2.10 5.97 -6.51
N ILE A 232 -1.79 7.17 -6.99
CA ILE A 232 -2.61 8.34 -6.67
C ILE A 232 -3.53 8.57 -7.84
N PRO A 233 -4.86 8.49 -7.65
CA PRO A 233 -5.78 9.03 -8.61
C PRO A 233 -5.60 10.54 -8.60
N VAL A 234 -5.00 11.10 -9.63
CA VAL A 234 -5.12 12.53 -9.89
C VAL A 234 -6.54 12.74 -10.38
N LEU A 235 -7.44 13.01 -9.45
CA LEU A 235 -8.78 13.48 -9.77
C LEU A 235 -8.67 14.88 -10.35
N HIS A 236 -8.58 14.98 -11.66
CA HIS A 236 -8.92 16.22 -12.33
C HIS A 236 -10.43 16.39 -12.18
N PRO A 237 -10.93 17.54 -11.68
CA PRO A 237 -12.37 17.76 -11.46
C PRO A 237 -13.26 17.55 -12.68
N ALA A 238 -12.67 17.52 -13.88
CA ALA A 238 -13.38 17.40 -15.15
C ALA A 238 -13.21 16.08 -15.91
N SER A 239 -12.32 15.14 -15.50
CA SER A 239 -11.98 14.00 -16.37
C SER A 239 -11.78 12.64 -15.71
N GLY A 240 -11.84 12.49 -14.39
CA GLY A 240 -11.83 11.16 -13.72
C GLY A 240 -10.70 10.22 -14.16
N LEU A 241 -9.47 10.70 -14.33
CA LEU A 241 -8.32 9.91 -14.80
C LEU A 241 -7.67 9.12 -13.68
N LEU A 242 -7.63 7.81 -13.86
CA LEU A 242 -6.89 6.86 -13.03
C LEU A 242 -5.58 6.49 -13.72
N TRP A 243 -4.45 6.61 -13.04
CA TRP A 243 -3.15 6.22 -13.59
C TRP A 243 -2.74 4.85 -13.08
N LEU A 244 -2.56 3.92 -14.00
CA LEU A 244 -1.86 2.65 -13.77
C LEU A 244 -0.55 2.67 -14.57
N TRP A 245 0.58 2.47 -13.89
CA TRP A 245 1.83 2.14 -14.54
C TRP A 245 1.88 0.62 -14.66
N ASP A 246 1.70 0.11 -15.86
CA ASP A 246 1.96 -1.30 -16.16
C ASP A 246 3.29 -1.39 -16.91
N MET A 247 4.30 -2.00 -16.27
CA MET A 247 5.58 -2.31 -16.90
C MET A 247 5.54 -3.76 -17.41
N ASN A 248 4.61 -4.06 -18.29
CA ASN A 248 4.43 -5.38 -18.91
C ASN A 248 5.27 -5.52 -20.17
N SER A 249 6.59 -5.42 -20.10
CA SER A 249 7.42 -5.86 -21.23
C SER A 249 8.69 -6.54 -20.78
N PRO A 250 9.05 -7.68 -21.40
CA PRO A 250 10.37 -8.22 -21.24
C PRO A 250 11.35 -7.29 -21.95
N ILE A 251 12.02 -6.45 -21.17
CA ILE A 251 13.27 -5.76 -21.51
C ILE A 251 13.18 -4.47 -22.36
N ASN A 252 12.14 -4.19 -23.15
CA ASN A 252 12.23 -3.12 -24.17
C ASN A 252 11.06 -2.14 -24.28
N GLY A 253 10.20 -1.98 -23.31
CA GLY A 253 9.10 -1.02 -23.45
C GLY A 253 8.42 -0.64 -22.15
N LEU A 254 8.20 0.65 -22.00
CA LEU A 254 7.32 1.23 -20.99
C LEU A 254 5.95 1.41 -21.66
N GLU A 255 4.98 0.56 -21.34
CA GLU A 255 3.59 0.81 -21.73
C GLU A 255 2.90 1.62 -20.65
N ILE A 256 2.42 2.79 -21.03
CA ILE A 256 1.59 3.66 -20.19
C ILE A 256 0.15 3.38 -20.54
N LEU A 257 -0.59 2.74 -19.64
CA LEU A 257 -2.03 2.51 -19.80
C LEU A 257 -2.81 3.69 -19.23
N LEU A 258 -3.48 4.43 -20.10
CA LEU A 258 -4.41 5.48 -19.74
C LEU A 258 -5.84 4.91 -19.75
N LEU A 259 -6.43 4.76 -18.55
CA LEU A 259 -7.85 4.41 -18.45
C LEU A 259 -8.69 5.68 -18.30
N TRP A 260 -9.48 6.01 -19.30
CA TRP A 260 -10.47 7.08 -19.25
C TRP A 260 -11.88 6.48 -19.07
N ASN A 261 -12.77 7.22 -18.36
CA ASN A 261 -14.17 6.82 -18.22
C ASN A 261 -14.83 6.71 -19.62
N GLY A 262 -14.82 5.51 -20.18
CA GLY A 262 -15.47 5.23 -21.47
C GLY A 262 -14.61 4.50 -22.51
N GLY A 263 -13.34 4.20 -22.27
CA GLY A 263 -12.54 3.43 -23.22
C GLY A 263 -11.04 3.39 -22.94
N LEU A 264 -10.40 2.36 -23.42
CA LEU A 264 -8.95 2.18 -23.46
C LEU A 264 -8.38 2.99 -24.64
N ILE A 265 -7.39 3.84 -24.35
CA ILE A 265 -6.58 4.47 -25.41
C ILE A 265 -5.16 3.94 -25.27
N PHE A 266 -4.72 3.20 -26.28
CA PHE A 266 -3.31 2.81 -26.45
C PHE A 266 -2.56 3.93 -27.17
N GLY A 267 -1.42 4.34 -26.64
CA GLY A 267 -0.50 5.27 -27.27
C GLY A 267 0.94 4.77 -27.13
#